data_f448f787e7f139be179af5dbde230ad9
#
_entry.id   f448f787e7f139be179af5dbde230ad9
#
_cell.length_a   1.000
_cell.length_b   1.000
_cell.length_c   1.000
_cell.angle_alpha   90.00
_cell.angle_beta   90.00
_cell.angle_gamma   90.00
#
_symmetry.space_group_name_H-M   'P 1'
#
loop_
_entity.id
_entity.type
_entity.pdbx_description
1 polymer ?
#
loop_
_entity_poly.entity_id
_entity_poly.type
_entity_poly.pdbx_seq_one_letter_code
_entity_poly.pdbx_strand_id
1 'polypeptide(L)'
;MHFGKSHLEDKREDLQSHYGKIEKTAGVTALRIAFCLLLVVLVCGAGLVIGAVRGVIDSAPDISEANIMPLGNASFIYDADGNQVQKLTGAQGNRVSISIEEIPLDMQHAIVAVEDARFYEHNGIDPSGIIRAFVVGVSHGFHFTEGASTITQQLLKNNVFTDWMEETRMQSFKRKIQEQYLALKLEKTLTAEGENAKDVIPVSYTHLRAHETSQDL
;
A
#
# COMPACT_ATOMS: atom_id res chain seq x y z
N MET A 1 -5.10 -50.56 -70.15
CA MET A 1 -5.46 -49.84 -68.93
C MET A 1 -5.18 -48.35 -69.17
N HIS A 2 -6.22 -47.55 -69.50
CA HIS A 2 -6.08 -46.10 -69.62
C HIS A 2 -6.17 -45.48 -68.19
N PHE A 3 -5.05 -45.13 -67.63
CA PHE A 3 -5.03 -44.20 -66.55
C PHE A 3 -5.32 -42.78 -67.06
N GLY A 4 -6.59 -42.42 -67.01
CA GLY A 4 -7.02 -41.12 -67.51
C GLY A 4 -6.39 -40.00 -66.62
N LYS A 5 -5.92 -38.93 -67.31
CA LYS A 5 -5.38 -37.73 -66.63
C LYS A 5 -6.33 -37.17 -65.59
N SER A 6 -7.65 -37.29 -65.75
CA SER A 6 -8.68 -36.87 -64.82
C SER A 6 -8.57 -37.56 -63.41
N HIS A 7 -8.30 -38.87 -63.42
CA HIS A 7 -8.18 -39.61 -62.13
C HIS A 7 -6.94 -39.25 -61.31
N LEU A 8 -5.89 -38.78 -61.97
CA LEU A 8 -4.69 -38.26 -61.31
C LEU A 8 -4.90 -36.85 -60.80
N GLU A 9 -5.69 -36.03 -61.50
CA GLU A 9 -6.05 -34.68 -61.05
C GLU A 9 -7.00 -34.72 -59.81
N ASP A 10 -8.03 -35.55 -59.86
CA ASP A 10 -8.95 -35.77 -58.73
C ASP A 10 -8.22 -36.22 -57.45
N LYS A 11 -7.28 -37.17 -57.61
CA LYS A 11 -6.49 -37.69 -56.48
C LYS A 11 -5.51 -36.64 -55.93
N ARG A 12 -5.04 -35.75 -56.79
CA ARG A 12 -4.15 -34.64 -56.40
C ARG A 12 -4.92 -33.56 -55.64
N GLU A 13 -6.11 -33.22 -56.07
CA GLU A 13 -7.02 -32.28 -55.37
C GLU A 13 -7.45 -32.82 -54.02
N ASP A 14 -7.74 -34.13 -53.92
CA ASP A 14 -8.13 -34.79 -52.69
C ASP A 14 -6.98 -34.79 -51.65
N LEU A 15 -5.76 -35.07 -52.11
CA LEU A 15 -4.56 -34.97 -51.26
C LEU A 15 -4.28 -33.53 -50.81
N GLN A 16 -4.38 -32.54 -51.69
CA GLN A 16 -4.19 -31.13 -51.36
C GLN A 16 -5.26 -30.66 -50.36
N SER A 17 -6.52 -31.07 -50.49
CA SER A 17 -7.59 -30.79 -49.55
C SER A 17 -7.33 -31.44 -48.20
N HIS A 18 -6.80 -32.65 -48.16
CA HIS A 18 -6.47 -33.36 -46.92
C HIS A 18 -5.29 -32.70 -46.18
N TYR A 19 -4.22 -32.32 -46.90
CA TYR A 19 -3.09 -31.60 -46.32
C TYR A 19 -3.51 -30.22 -45.78
N GLY A 20 -4.34 -29.48 -46.51
CA GLY A 20 -4.85 -28.18 -46.02
C GLY A 20 -5.74 -28.26 -44.78
N LYS A 21 -6.50 -29.38 -44.63
CA LYS A 21 -7.28 -29.63 -43.39
C LYS A 21 -6.38 -29.98 -42.22
N ILE A 22 -5.35 -30.82 -42.42
CA ILE A 22 -4.38 -31.20 -41.41
C ILE A 22 -3.60 -29.98 -40.90
N GLU A 23 -3.13 -29.13 -41.82
CA GLU A 23 -2.39 -27.91 -41.47
C GLU A 23 -3.23 -26.91 -40.65
N LYS A 24 -4.48 -26.68 -41.04
CA LYS A 24 -5.42 -25.84 -40.29
C LYS A 24 -5.72 -26.43 -38.90
N THR A 25 -5.92 -27.74 -38.80
CA THR A 25 -6.19 -28.41 -37.49
C THR A 25 -4.96 -28.35 -36.58
N ALA A 26 -3.76 -28.58 -37.14
CA ALA A 26 -2.51 -28.46 -36.40
C ALA A 26 -2.29 -27.04 -35.88
N GLY A 27 -2.54 -26.01 -36.71
CA GLY A 27 -2.45 -24.61 -36.32
C GLY A 27 -3.41 -24.24 -35.17
N VAL A 28 -4.67 -24.66 -35.28
CA VAL A 28 -5.67 -24.43 -34.20
C VAL A 28 -5.28 -25.14 -32.91
N THR A 29 -4.77 -26.38 -33.02
CA THR A 29 -4.34 -27.16 -31.87
C THR A 29 -3.13 -26.51 -31.19
N ALA A 30 -2.13 -26.05 -31.97
CA ALA A 30 -0.97 -25.32 -31.47
C ALA A 30 -1.39 -24.03 -30.76
N LEU A 31 -2.34 -23.26 -31.33
CA LEU A 31 -2.88 -22.06 -30.67
C LEU A 31 -3.58 -22.37 -29.33
N ARG A 32 -4.37 -23.46 -29.28
CA ARG A 32 -5.01 -23.89 -28.03
C ARG A 32 -3.98 -24.26 -26.96
N ILE A 33 -2.96 -25.02 -27.34
CA ILE A 33 -1.87 -25.38 -26.40
C ILE A 33 -1.15 -24.12 -25.90
N ALA A 34 -0.80 -23.21 -26.79
CA ALA A 34 -0.16 -21.95 -26.42
C ALA A 34 -1.03 -21.12 -25.46
N PHE A 35 -2.34 -21.04 -25.71
CA PHE A 35 -3.29 -20.36 -24.84
C PHE A 35 -3.41 -21.04 -23.46
N CYS A 36 -3.48 -22.36 -23.42
CA CYS A 36 -3.48 -23.09 -22.14
C CYS A 36 -2.19 -22.89 -21.34
N LEU A 37 -1.03 -22.91 -22.01
CA LEU A 37 0.25 -22.62 -21.37
C LEU A 37 0.29 -21.19 -20.82
N LEU A 38 -0.18 -20.21 -21.58
CA LEU A 38 -0.29 -18.82 -21.11
C LEU A 38 -1.18 -18.71 -19.86
N LEU A 39 -2.33 -19.38 -19.86
CA LEU A 39 -3.21 -19.41 -18.68
C LEU A 39 -2.51 -20.02 -17.46
N VAL A 40 -1.81 -21.14 -17.64
CA VAL A 40 -1.05 -21.78 -16.55
C VAL A 40 0.00 -20.81 -16.00
N VAL A 41 0.76 -20.14 -16.87
CA VAL A 41 1.77 -19.14 -16.44
C VAL A 41 1.12 -17.99 -15.68
N LEU A 42 -0.02 -17.48 -16.14
CA LEU A 42 -0.76 -16.40 -15.46
C LEU A 42 -1.27 -16.85 -14.08
N VAL A 43 -1.85 -18.04 -13.96
CA VAL A 43 -2.36 -18.57 -12.70
C VAL A 43 -1.21 -18.83 -11.72
N CYS A 44 -0.12 -19.46 -12.17
CA CYS A 44 1.07 -19.66 -11.34
C CYS A 44 1.71 -18.35 -10.92
N GLY A 45 1.82 -17.39 -11.83
CA GLY A 45 2.34 -16.05 -11.54
C GLY A 45 1.49 -15.32 -10.50
N ALA A 46 0.17 -15.34 -10.67
CA ALA A 46 -0.76 -14.77 -9.68
C ALA A 46 -0.63 -15.45 -8.31
N GLY A 47 -0.53 -16.79 -8.28
CA GLY A 47 -0.32 -17.54 -7.05
C GLY A 47 0.98 -17.15 -6.32
N LEU A 48 2.07 -16.97 -7.05
CA LEU A 48 3.35 -16.52 -6.50
C LEU A 48 3.25 -15.10 -5.92
N VAL A 49 2.60 -14.18 -6.63
CA VAL A 49 2.41 -12.80 -6.14
C VAL A 49 1.56 -12.78 -4.87
N ILE A 50 0.43 -13.49 -4.86
CA ILE A 50 -0.43 -13.59 -3.68
C ILE A 50 0.33 -14.21 -2.50
N GLY A 51 1.08 -15.27 -2.72
CA GLY A 51 1.90 -15.91 -1.69
C GLY A 51 2.97 -14.98 -1.13
N ALA A 52 3.67 -14.23 -1.99
CA ALA A 52 4.66 -13.26 -1.58
C ALA A 52 4.04 -12.12 -0.75
N VAL A 53 2.93 -11.54 -1.21
CA VAL A 53 2.20 -10.48 -0.47
C VAL A 53 1.74 -11.01 0.89
N ARG A 54 1.19 -12.22 0.94
CA ARG A 54 0.77 -12.82 2.21
C ARG A 54 1.93 -13.04 3.16
N GLY A 55 3.07 -13.53 2.68
CA GLY A 55 4.29 -13.66 3.49
C GLY A 55 4.80 -12.32 4.04
N VAL A 56 4.65 -11.25 3.28
CA VAL A 56 4.96 -9.87 3.75
C VAL A 56 3.99 -9.43 4.85
N ILE A 57 2.69 -9.69 4.67
CA ILE A 57 1.65 -9.35 5.65
C ILE A 57 1.84 -10.16 6.94
N ASP A 58 2.10 -11.45 6.85
CA ASP A 58 2.30 -12.33 8.01
C ASP A 58 3.56 -11.95 8.83
N SER A 59 4.50 -11.24 8.22
CA SER A 59 5.69 -10.69 8.88
C SER A 59 5.50 -9.25 9.37
N ALA A 60 4.28 -8.69 9.30
CA ALA A 60 4.00 -7.34 9.79
C ALA A 60 4.09 -7.30 11.32
N PRO A 61 4.62 -6.19 11.89
CA PRO A 61 4.63 -6.00 13.33
C PRO A 61 3.21 -5.97 13.90
N ASP A 62 3.09 -6.33 15.18
CA ASP A 62 1.79 -6.24 15.86
C ASP A 62 1.46 -4.80 16.20
N ILE A 63 0.22 -4.41 15.96
CA ILE A 63 -0.35 -3.12 16.36
C ILE A 63 -1.07 -3.30 17.70
N SER A 64 -0.38 -3.02 18.78
CA SER A 64 -0.98 -2.82 20.11
C SER A 64 -1.11 -1.33 20.39
N GLU A 65 -2.00 -0.92 21.29
CA GLU A 65 -2.14 0.48 21.72
C GLU A 65 -0.79 1.10 22.12
N ALA A 66 0.06 0.33 22.80
CA ALA A 66 1.39 0.77 23.20
C ALA A 66 2.33 1.14 22.03
N ASN A 67 2.11 0.55 20.84
CA ASN A 67 2.95 0.79 19.68
C ASN A 67 2.38 1.89 18.76
N ILE A 68 1.14 2.30 18.96
CA ILE A 68 0.49 3.35 18.16
C ILE A 68 0.66 4.71 18.81
N MET A 69 0.75 4.75 20.14
CA MET A 69 0.96 5.99 20.89
C MET A 69 2.35 6.56 20.62
N PRO A 70 2.47 7.89 20.42
CA PRO A 70 3.76 8.53 20.21
C PRO A 70 4.71 8.26 21.39
N LEU A 71 5.87 7.67 21.10
CA LEU A 71 6.94 7.49 22.07
C LEU A 71 7.68 8.84 22.25
N GLY A 72 8.19 9.09 23.45
CA GLY A 72 9.08 10.22 23.71
C GLY A 72 8.40 11.48 24.23
N ASN A 73 7.42 11.33 25.11
CA ASN A 73 6.88 12.46 25.87
C ASN A 73 7.95 13.08 26.78
N ALA A 74 7.92 14.41 26.91
CA ALA A 74 8.73 15.11 27.89
C ALA A 74 8.26 14.72 29.30
N SER A 75 9.22 14.48 30.22
CA SER A 75 8.93 14.33 31.63
C SER A 75 9.15 15.67 32.34
N PHE A 76 8.25 16.05 33.22
CA PHE A 76 8.34 17.29 33.97
C PHE A 76 8.59 16.99 35.43
N ILE A 77 9.52 17.71 36.04
CA ILE A 77 9.80 17.67 37.49
C ILE A 77 9.18 18.91 38.11
N TYR A 78 8.39 18.69 39.16
CA TYR A 78 7.74 19.76 39.91
C TYR A 78 8.29 19.79 41.34
N ASP A 79 8.35 20.97 41.95
CA ASP A 79 8.65 21.13 43.36
C ASP A 79 7.43 20.78 44.25
N ALA A 80 7.61 20.88 45.56
CA ALA A 80 6.53 20.58 46.51
C ALA A 80 5.37 21.60 46.44
N ASP A 81 5.58 22.74 45.84
CA ASP A 81 4.59 23.80 45.63
C ASP A 81 3.89 23.71 44.27
N GLY A 82 4.26 22.70 43.46
CA GLY A 82 3.66 22.47 42.15
C GLY A 82 4.25 23.32 41.02
N ASN A 83 5.39 24.01 41.25
CA ASN A 83 6.07 24.74 40.20
C ASN A 83 6.94 23.79 39.37
N GLN A 84 6.91 23.95 38.06
CA GLN A 84 7.76 23.17 37.14
C GLN A 84 9.22 23.61 37.32
N VAL A 85 10.06 22.71 37.86
CA VAL A 85 11.49 22.97 38.10
C VAL A 85 12.33 22.61 36.91
N GLN A 86 12.02 21.49 36.22
CA GLN A 86 12.80 21.00 35.11
C GLN A 86 11.96 20.22 34.11
N LYS A 87 12.30 20.36 32.82
CA LYS A 87 11.79 19.52 31.74
C LYS A 87 12.90 18.56 31.33
N LEU A 88 12.65 17.26 31.43
CA LEU A 88 13.55 16.22 30.94
C LEU A 88 13.07 15.78 29.56
N THR A 89 13.92 15.99 28.57
CA THR A 89 13.65 15.56 27.18
C THR A 89 14.69 14.52 26.79
N GLY A 90 14.25 13.34 26.35
CA GLY A 90 15.12 12.39 25.66
C GLY A 90 15.51 12.90 24.26
N ALA A 91 16.38 12.19 23.56
CA ALA A 91 16.86 12.58 22.23
C ALA A 91 15.72 12.81 21.19
N GLN A 92 14.53 12.25 21.44
CA GLN A 92 13.32 12.44 20.61
C GLN A 92 12.13 12.99 21.42
N GLY A 93 12.34 13.48 22.63
CA GLY A 93 11.33 13.66 23.65
C GLY A 93 10.95 15.10 23.96
N ASN A 94 10.76 15.97 22.97
CA ASN A 94 10.24 17.32 23.23
C ASN A 94 8.73 17.42 22.95
N ARG A 95 7.98 16.32 23.17
CA ARG A 95 6.55 16.26 22.89
C ARG A 95 5.76 16.47 24.17
N VAL A 96 4.66 17.18 24.05
CA VAL A 96 3.65 17.34 25.10
C VAL A 96 2.35 16.80 24.53
N SER A 97 1.78 15.81 25.21
CA SER A 97 0.48 15.25 24.82
C SER A 97 -0.60 16.27 25.16
N ILE A 98 -1.40 16.62 24.18
CA ILE A 98 -2.59 17.47 24.34
C ILE A 98 -3.79 16.71 23.82
N SER A 99 -4.98 17.00 24.32
CA SER A 99 -6.20 16.38 23.81
C SER A 99 -6.64 17.02 22.48
N ILE A 100 -7.47 16.33 21.68
CA ILE A 100 -7.92 16.86 20.40
C ILE A 100 -8.76 18.12 20.58
N GLU A 101 -9.48 18.23 21.69
CA GLU A 101 -10.33 19.37 22.05
C GLU A 101 -9.49 20.63 22.30
N GLU A 102 -8.22 20.47 22.66
CA GLU A 102 -7.28 21.58 22.84
C GLU A 102 -6.67 22.05 21.53
N ILE A 103 -6.82 21.29 20.44
CA ILE A 103 -6.34 21.68 19.12
C ILE A 103 -7.44 22.45 18.38
N PRO A 104 -7.18 23.69 17.93
CA PRO A 104 -8.14 24.47 17.17
C PRO A 104 -8.64 23.69 15.94
N LEU A 105 -9.95 23.72 15.68
CA LEU A 105 -10.57 22.99 14.60
C LEU A 105 -9.96 23.35 13.22
N ASP A 106 -9.62 24.62 13.00
CA ASP A 106 -8.96 25.06 11.77
C ASP A 106 -7.61 24.39 11.56
N MET A 107 -6.86 24.12 12.63
CA MET A 107 -5.60 23.38 12.57
C MET A 107 -5.81 21.92 12.19
N GLN A 108 -6.81 21.28 12.77
CA GLN A 108 -7.18 19.90 12.42
C GLN A 108 -7.56 19.81 10.94
N HIS A 109 -8.41 20.73 10.46
CA HIS A 109 -8.82 20.79 9.06
C HIS A 109 -7.64 21.09 8.12
N ALA A 110 -6.73 21.97 8.51
CA ALA A 110 -5.55 22.29 7.70
C ALA A 110 -4.64 21.07 7.50
N ILE A 111 -4.39 20.31 8.57
CA ILE A 111 -3.59 19.07 8.51
C ILE A 111 -4.25 18.04 7.58
N VAL A 112 -5.55 17.79 7.77
CA VAL A 112 -6.30 16.85 6.94
C VAL A 112 -6.31 17.29 5.48
N ALA A 113 -6.53 18.58 5.20
CA ALA A 113 -6.56 19.11 3.84
C ALA A 113 -5.22 18.96 3.10
N VAL A 114 -4.10 19.10 3.81
CA VAL A 114 -2.74 19.02 3.22
C VAL A 114 -2.27 17.57 3.08
N GLU A 115 -2.46 16.75 4.12
CA GLU A 115 -1.88 15.41 4.18
C GLU A 115 -2.78 14.35 3.57
N ASP A 116 -4.10 14.47 3.74
CA ASP A 116 -5.07 13.46 3.34
C ASP A 116 -6.47 14.07 3.17
N ALA A 117 -6.67 14.82 2.10
CA ALA A 117 -7.90 15.58 1.86
C ALA A 117 -9.20 14.72 1.87
N ARG A 118 -9.09 13.41 1.71
CA ARG A 118 -10.21 12.46 1.77
C ARG A 118 -10.18 11.56 3.01
N PHE A 119 -9.49 11.96 4.05
CA PHE A 119 -9.33 11.18 5.28
C PHE A 119 -10.65 10.62 5.83
N TYR A 120 -11.72 11.41 5.78
CA TYR A 120 -13.05 11.01 6.27
C TYR A 120 -13.85 10.12 5.30
N GLU A 121 -13.35 9.90 4.08
CA GLU A 121 -14.06 9.16 3.03
C GLU A 121 -13.56 7.72 2.85
N HIS A 122 -12.38 7.38 3.40
CA HIS A 122 -11.78 6.06 3.26
C HIS A 122 -11.48 5.41 4.61
N ASN A 123 -11.15 4.11 4.61
CA ASN A 123 -10.86 3.32 5.79
C ASN A 123 -9.37 2.92 5.85
N GLY A 124 -8.50 3.87 6.18
CA GLY A 124 -7.06 3.65 6.35
C GLY A 124 -6.24 3.72 5.07
N ILE A 125 -6.79 3.44 3.91
CA ILE A 125 -6.17 3.61 2.60
C ILE A 125 -7.07 4.41 1.67
N ASP A 126 -6.48 5.21 0.79
CA ASP A 126 -7.18 5.96 -0.24
C ASP A 126 -6.93 5.36 -1.64
N PRO A 127 -7.79 4.45 -2.14
CA PRO A 127 -7.62 3.83 -3.45
C PRO A 127 -7.63 4.86 -4.59
N SER A 128 -8.43 5.92 -4.47
CA SER A 128 -8.52 6.96 -5.48
C SER A 128 -7.22 7.78 -5.55
N GLY A 129 -6.60 8.06 -4.40
CA GLY A 129 -5.29 8.71 -4.32
C GLY A 129 -4.19 7.85 -4.93
N ILE A 130 -4.20 6.54 -4.67
CA ILE A 130 -3.25 5.60 -5.25
C ILE A 130 -3.37 5.58 -6.79
N ILE A 131 -4.60 5.48 -7.32
CA ILE A 131 -4.85 5.48 -8.77
C ILE A 131 -4.40 6.82 -9.37
N ARG A 132 -4.73 7.94 -8.75
CA ARG A 132 -4.32 9.26 -9.21
C ARG A 132 -2.79 9.37 -9.25
N ALA A 133 -2.10 9.05 -8.16
CA ALA A 133 -0.63 9.09 -8.09
C ALA A 133 0.02 8.18 -9.14
N PHE A 134 -0.57 7.01 -9.40
CA PHE A 134 -0.10 6.10 -10.44
C PHE A 134 -0.26 6.70 -11.83
N VAL A 135 -1.44 7.24 -12.18
CA VAL A 135 -1.70 7.86 -13.49
C VAL A 135 -0.77 9.06 -13.72
N VAL A 136 -0.60 9.92 -12.72
CA VAL A 136 0.30 11.07 -12.78
C VAL A 136 1.75 10.60 -12.93
N GLY A 137 2.19 9.62 -12.13
CA GLY A 137 3.54 9.06 -12.23
C GLY A 137 3.85 8.48 -13.60
N VAL A 138 2.93 7.72 -14.19
CA VAL A 138 3.08 7.17 -15.56
C VAL A 138 3.11 8.27 -16.61
N SER A 139 2.25 9.29 -16.51
CA SER A 139 2.21 10.42 -17.46
C SER A 139 3.47 11.28 -17.42
N HIS A 140 4.21 11.29 -16.30
CA HIS A 140 5.48 11.99 -16.13
C HIS A 140 6.71 11.08 -16.25
N GLY A 141 6.60 9.98 -17.01
CA GLY A 141 7.74 9.09 -17.29
C GLY A 141 8.20 8.27 -16.08
N PHE A 142 7.25 7.78 -15.28
CA PHE A 142 7.49 7.01 -14.04
C PHE A 142 8.14 7.81 -12.91
N HIS A 143 7.99 9.13 -12.93
CA HIS A 143 8.34 9.99 -11.82
C HIS A 143 7.12 10.19 -10.90
N PHE A 144 7.14 9.53 -9.75
CA PHE A 144 6.08 9.60 -8.74
C PHE A 144 6.37 10.76 -7.80
N THR A 145 5.82 11.92 -8.09
CA THR A 145 5.96 13.17 -7.31
C THR A 145 4.82 13.38 -6.32
N GLU A 146 3.68 12.74 -6.56
CA GLU A 146 2.52 12.85 -5.66
C GLU A 146 2.54 11.75 -4.59
N GLY A 147 2.32 12.14 -3.33
CA GLY A 147 2.07 11.23 -2.23
C GLY A 147 0.64 10.69 -2.28
N ALA A 148 0.48 9.40 -2.02
CA ALA A 148 -0.82 8.74 -1.84
C ALA A 148 -0.92 8.07 -0.46
N SER A 149 -0.07 8.48 0.48
CA SER A 149 -0.06 7.93 1.84
C SER A 149 -1.08 8.67 2.69
N THR A 150 -1.95 7.92 3.35
CA THR A 150 -2.95 8.48 4.26
C THR A 150 -2.35 8.85 5.61
N ILE A 151 -3.06 9.66 6.41
CA ILE A 151 -2.68 10.00 7.79
C ILE A 151 -2.49 8.73 8.61
N THR A 152 -3.36 7.73 8.47
CA THR A 152 -3.27 6.43 9.15
C THR A 152 -1.98 5.69 8.81
N GLN A 153 -1.58 5.67 7.54
CA GLN A 153 -0.32 5.07 7.11
C GLN A 153 0.90 5.81 7.64
N GLN A 154 0.85 7.15 7.69
CA GLN A 154 1.93 7.98 8.23
C GLN A 154 2.09 7.77 9.74
N LEU A 155 0.98 7.66 10.47
CA LEU A 155 0.99 7.32 11.90
C LEU A 155 1.71 5.99 12.15
N LEU A 156 1.34 4.95 11.42
CA LEU A 156 1.97 3.63 11.53
C LEU A 156 3.44 3.65 11.15
N LYS A 157 3.78 4.33 10.04
CA LYS A 157 5.18 4.50 9.62
C LYS A 157 6.04 5.07 10.72
N ASN A 158 5.57 6.11 11.40
CA ASN A 158 6.37 6.86 12.37
C ASN A 158 6.43 6.21 13.76
N ASN A 159 5.43 5.39 14.13
CA ASN A 159 5.36 4.79 15.47
C ASN A 159 5.73 3.30 15.49
N VAL A 160 5.39 2.57 14.42
CA VAL A 160 5.57 1.11 14.35
C VAL A 160 6.85 0.73 13.60
N PHE A 161 7.24 1.54 12.60
CA PHE A 161 8.42 1.29 11.77
C PHE A 161 9.52 2.32 12.07
N THR A 162 10.29 2.11 13.15
CA THR A 162 11.26 3.10 13.66
C THR A 162 12.49 3.29 12.78
N ASP A 163 12.91 2.27 12.01
CA ASP A 163 14.18 2.27 11.27
C ASP A 163 14.02 2.59 9.76
N TRP A 164 12.90 3.20 9.39
CA TRP A 164 12.55 3.43 7.97
C TRP A 164 13.52 4.37 7.21
N MET A 165 14.32 5.16 7.91
CA MET A 165 15.27 6.09 7.28
C MET A 165 16.49 5.40 6.68
N GLU A 166 16.86 4.21 7.19
CA GLU A 166 18.01 3.44 6.72
C GLU A 166 17.63 2.28 5.79
N GLU A 167 16.38 2.24 5.35
CA GLU A 167 15.85 1.13 4.55
C GLU A 167 16.37 1.09 3.11
N THR A 168 16.64 -0.11 2.64
CA THR A 168 16.81 -0.38 1.20
C THR A 168 15.48 -0.26 0.45
N ARG A 169 15.53 -0.09 -0.88
CA ARG A 169 14.31 -0.01 -1.72
C ARG A 169 13.38 -1.22 -1.53
N MET A 170 13.93 -2.41 -1.36
CA MET A 170 13.12 -3.62 -1.16
C MET A 170 12.44 -3.63 0.21
N GLN A 171 13.14 -3.18 1.25
CA GLN A 171 12.57 -3.03 2.59
C GLN A 171 11.48 -1.97 2.61
N SER A 172 11.68 -0.82 1.97
CA SER A 172 10.67 0.21 1.78
C SER A 172 9.42 -0.31 1.08
N PHE A 173 9.59 -1.12 0.03
CA PHE A 173 8.45 -1.74 -0.67
C PHE A 173 7.70 -2.73 0.23
N LYS A 174 8.43 -3.60 0.95
CA LYS A 174 7.85 -4.52 1.94
C LYS A 174 7.06 -3.76 3.01
N ARG A 175 7.69 -2.75 3.63
CA ARG A 175 7.05 -1.88 4.63
C ARG A 175 5.79 -1.22 4.07
N LYS A 176 5.81 -0.71 2.83
CA LYS A 176 4.65 -0.07 2.23
C LYS A 176 3.43 -0.98 2.08
N ILE A 177 3.65 -2.27 1.78
CA ILE A 177 2.57 -3.27 1.80
C ILE A 177 2.05 -3.48 3.23
N GLN A 178 2.96 -3.57 4.21
CA GLN A 178 2.60 -3.72 5.62
C GLN A 178 1.83 -2.51 6.16
N GLU A 179 2.26 -1.28 5.84
CA GLU A 179 1.55 -0.04 6.21
C GLU A 179 0.10 -0.05 5.71
N GLN A 180 -0.14 -0.44 4.45
CA GLN A 180 -1.49 -0.50 3.90
C GLN A 180 -2.35 -1.53 4.64
N TYR A 181 -1.81 -2.72 4.87
CA TYR A 181 -2.53 -3.77 5.60
C TYR A 181 -2.84 -3.34 7.04
N LEU A 182 -1.84 -2.80 7.75
CA LEU A 182 -1.98 -2.38 9.13
C LEU A 182 -2.92 -1.17 9.29
N ALA A 183 -2.95 -0.25 8.31
CA ALA A 183 -3.88 0.87 8.31
C ALA A 183 -5.34 0.40 8.25
N LEU A 184 -5.64 -0.56 7.37
CA LEU A 184 -6.97 -1.19 7.33
C LEU A 184 -7.30 -1.93 8.63
N LYS A 185 -6.34 -2.68 9.17
CA LYS A 185 -6.50 -3.42 10.42
C LYS A 185 -6.77 -2.48 11.59
N LEU A 186 -6.00 -1.39 11.70
CA LEU A 186 -6.13 -0.40 12.78
C LEU A 186 -7.52 0.25 12.78
N GLU A 187 -7.95 0.82 11.67
CA GLU A 187 -9.27 1.48 11.60
C GLU A 187 -10.42 0.50 11.85
N LYS A 188 -10.28 -0.74 11.37
CA LYS A 188 -11.26 -1.79 11.67
C LYS A 188 -11.30 -2.15 13.16
N THR A 189 -10.14 -2.22 13.83
CA THR A 189 -10.06 -2.56 15.25
C THR A 189 -10.69 -1.45 16.10
N LEU A 190 -10.32 -0.20 15.88
CA LEU A 190 -10.89 0.96 16.58
C LEU A 190 -12.43 1.00 16.42
N THR A 191 -12.92 0.79 15.19
CA THR A 191 -14.37 0.75 14.95
C THR A 191 -15.05 -0.41 15.69
N ALA A 192 -14.39 -1.58 15.81
CA ALA A 192 -14.94 -2.74 16.52
C ALA A 192 -14.95 -2.53 18.04
N GLU A 193 -14.05 -1.72 18.58
CA GLU A 193 -13.98 -1.32 19.99
C GLU A 193 -14.95 -0.17 20.34
N GLY A 194 -15.68 0.33 19.36
CA GLY A 194 -16.65 1.41 19.50
C GLY A 194 -16.05 2.80 19.43
N GLU A 195 -14.78 2.90 19.09
CA GLU A 195 -14.09 4.17 18.88
C GLU A 195 -14.23 4.62 17.42
N ASN A 196 -14.35 5.92 17.20
CA ASN A 196 -14.27 6.46 15.85
C ASN A 196 -12.80 6.69 15.47
N ALA A 197 -12.28 5.84 14.60
CA ALA A 197 -10.91 5.94 14.12
C ALA A 197 -10.55 7.34 13.59
N LYS A 198 -11.54 8.05 13.04
CA LYS A 198 -11.36 9.40 12.49
C LYS A 198 -11.19 10.48 13.55
N ASP A 199 -11.56 10.19 14.79
CA ASP A 199 -11.36 11.10 15.93
C ASP A 199 -10.03 10.79 16.64
N VAL A 200 -9.64 9.52 16.72
CA VAL A 200 -8.44 9.05 17.45
C VAL A 200 -7.14 9.27 16.65
N ILE A 201 -7.15 8.92 15.37
CA ILE A 201 -5.96 8.94 14.50
C ILE A 201 -5.37 10.34 14.31
N PRO A 202 -6.15 11.41 14.04
CA PRO A 202 -5.60 12.76 13.88
C PRO A 202 -4.88 13.28 15.12
N VAL A 203 -5.33 12.94 16.32
CA VAL A 203 -4.67 13.32 17.58
C VAL A 203 -3.25 12.76 17.61
N SER A 204 -3.13 11.47 17.39
CA SER A 204 -1.84 10.78 17.40
C SER A 204 -0.89 11.30 16.33
N TYR A 205 -1.44 11.68 15.16
CA TYR A 205 -0.65 12.23 14.04
C TYR A 205 -0.17 13.67 14.27
N THR A 206 -1.01 14.55 14.82
CA THR A 206 -0.63 15.96 15.06
C THR A 206 0.55 16.08 16.01
N HIS A 207 0.68 15.18 16.98
CA HIS A 207 1.84 15.12 17.87
C HIS A 207 3.16 14.81 17.15
N LEU A 208 3.11 14.03 16.06
CA LEU A 208 4.30 13.67 15.28
C LEU A 208 4.79 14.83 14.41
N ARG A 209 3.86 15.55 13.79
CA ARG A 209 4.20 16.59 12.80
C ARG A 209 4.79 17.85 13.44
N ALA A 210 4.35 18.23 14.64
CA ALA A 210 4.90 19.38 15.35
C ALA A 210 6.40 19.24 15.66
N HIS A 211 6.94 18.01 15.65
CA HIS A 211 8.38 17.77 15.85
C HIS A 211 9.19 17.92 14.57
N GLU A 212 8.67 17.55 13.41
CA GLU A 212 9.39 17.66 12.13
C GLU A 212 9.62 19.12 11.76
N THR A 213 8.64 19.99 11.97
CA THR A 213 8.75 21.42 11.67
C THR A 213 9.71 22.18 12.57
N SER A 214 10.05 21.67 13.75
CA SER A 214 11.00 22.32 14.67
C SER A 214 12.46 21.92 14.44
N GLN A 215 12.73 20.92 13.60
CA GLN A 215 14.09 20.51 13.23
C GLN A 215 14.58 21.15 11.90
N ASP A 216 13.65 21.68 11.10
CA ASP A 216 13.95 22.30 9.80
C ASP A 216 14.12 23.83 9.89
N LEU A 217 14.09 24.41 11.09
CA LEU A 217 14.38 25.82 11.40
C LEU A 217 15.67 25.98 12.22
#